data_682b64c698a9d8515025fb61d747dd68
#
_entry.id   682b64c698a9d8515025fb61d747dd68
#
_cell.length_a   1.000
_cell.length_b   1.000
_cell.length_c   1.000
_cell.angle_alpha   90.00
_cell.angle_beta   90.00
_cell.angle_gamma   90.00
#
_symmetry.space_group_name_H-M   'P 1'
#
loop_
_entity.id
_entity.type
_entity.pdbx_description
1 polymer ?
#
loop_
_entity_poly.entity_id
_entity_poly.type
_entity_poly.pdbx_seq_one_letter_code
_entity_poly.pdbx_strand_id
1 'polypeptide(L)'
;MNTAMQAERDISPPTDRPSDGSIGRIVSVTGSKAIVLLDGPQKTRTRSVNDRPEMGTLLAIDTATTIVLAIVSGLSVPVPAQREDDTEIWIAELGLVGELWKSIEGSKVKFNRGVTIYPALGDRVRMASKPELEF
;
A
#
# COMPACT_ATOMS: atom_id res chain seq x y z
N MET A 1 19.22 -5.78 34.69
CA MET A 1 18.74 -6.27 34.56
C MET A 1 17.59 -6.12 33.85
N ASN A 2 16.87 -5.67 33.88
CA ASN A 2 15.87 -5.50 33.23
C ASN A 2 16.05 -5.00 31.95
N THR A 3 17.09 -4.73 31.59
CA THR A 3 17.34 -4.26 30.34
C THR A 3 16.86 -5.24 29.38
N ALA A 4 16.91 -6.42 29.67
CA ALA A 4 16.49 -7.39 28.76
C ALA A 4 15.07 -7.21 28.40
N MET A 5 14.32 -6.79 29.26
CA MET A 5 13.04 -6.62 28.96
C MET A 5 12.81 -5.61 27.99
N GLN A 6 13.52 -4.59 28.05
CA GLN A 6 13.33 -3.62 27.10
C GLN A 6 13.63 -4.10 25.80
N ALA A 7 14.55 -4.87 25.65
CA ALA A 7 14.91 -5.34 24.37
C ALA A 7 13.77 -6.06 23.80
N GLU A 8 13.10 -6.78 24.56
CA GLU A 8 12.05 -7.45 24.03
C GLU A 8 11.01 -6.62 23.51
N ARG A 9 10.76 -5.58 24.10
CA ARG A 9 9.79 -4.76 23.59
C ARG A 9 10.11 -4.29 22.28
N ASP A 10 11.29 -4.01 22.05
CA ASP A 10 11.66 -3.51 20.82
C ASP A 10 11.38 -4.40 19.74
N ILE A 11 11.36 -5.61 19.98
CA ILE A 11 11.17 -6.48 18.98
C ILE A 11 9.80 -6.58 18.58
N SER A 12 8.94 -6.04 19.30
CA SER A 12 7.64 -6.15 18.96
C SER A 12 7.55 -5.73 17.57
N PRO A 13 6.90 -6.39 16.75
CA PRO A 13 6.89 -6.19 15.36
C PRO A 13 6.23 -4.98 14.93
N PRO A 14 6.96 -4.06 14.72
CA PRO A 14 6.45 -2.85 14.24
C PRO A 14 6.06 -3.03 12.85
N THR A 15 6.50 -4.07 12.27
CA THR A 15 6.22 -4.23 10.92
C THR A 15 4.78 -4.33 10.63
N ASP A 16 4.00 -4.63 11.57
CA ASP A 16 2.64 -4.68 11.30
C ASP A 16 2.01 -3.37 11.22
N ARG A 17 2.68 -2.34 11.65
CA ARG A 17 2.12 -1.09 11.67
C ARG A 17 2.51 -0.28 10.57
N PRO A 18 1.67 0.19 9.74
CA PRO A 18 2.00 1.09 8.67
C PRO A 18 2.35 2.40 9.27
N SER A 19 3.54 2.71 9.34
CA SER A 19 3.94 3.94 9.96
C SER A 19 3.89 5.09 9.01
N ASP A 20 3.83 4.90 7.73
CA ASP A 20 3.83 6.02 6.82
C ASP A 20 2.58 6.11 6.03
N GLY A 21 1.48 5.79 6.59
CA GLY A 21 0.27 5.89 5.85
C GLY A 21 0.06 4.72 4.91
N SER A 22 0.82 3.66 5.09
CA SER A 22 0.66 2.49 4.27
C SER A 22 -0.71 1.88 4.50
N ILE A 23 -1.39 1.50 3.43
CA ILE A 23 -2.70 0.93 3.56
C ILE A 23 -2.72 -0.53 3.16
N GLY A 24 -1.62 -1.05 2.65
CA GLY A 24 -1.59 -2.45 2.28
C GLY A 24 -0.28 -2.83 1.67
N ARG A 25 -0.21 -4.04 1.15
CA ARG A 25 1.00 -4.50 0.52
C ARG A 25 0.66 -5.30 -0.72
N ILE A 26 1.58 -5.38 -1.63
CA ILE A 26 1.37 -6.07 -2.89
C ILE A 26 1.44 -7.57 -2.67
N VAL A 27 0.44 -8.28 -3.14
CA VAL A 27 0.40 -9.73 -3.01
C VAL A 27 0.36 -10.41 -4.37
N SER A 28 0.22 -9.67 -5.44
CA SER A 28 0.23 -10.28 -6.77
C SER A 28 0.57 -9.23 -7.80
N VAL A 29 1.34 -9.60 -8.80
CA VAL A 29 1.67 -8.69 -9.88
C VAL A 29 1.56 -9.49 -11.17
N THR A 30 0.80 -8.99 -12.13
CA THR A 30 0.62 -9.68 -13.37
C THR A 30 0.51 -8.67 -14.50
N GLY A 31 1.48 -8.67 -15.37
CA GLY A 31 1.43 -7.73 -16.48
C GLY A 31 1.33 -6.30 -15.97
N SER A 32 0.32 -5.59 -16.37
CA SER A 32 0.18 -4.21 -15.94
C SER A 32 -0.75 -4.08 -14.76
N LYS A 33 -1.02 -5.17 -14.07
CA LYS A 33 -1.92 -5.13 -12.94
C LYS A 33 -1.27 -5.64 -11.68
N ALA A 34 -1.76 -5.21 -10.55
CA ALA A 34 -1.26 -5.70 -9.28
C ALA A 34 -2.44 -5.83 -8.33
N ILE A 35 -2.29 -6.65 -7.31
CA ILE A 35 -3.32 -6.81 -6.31
C ILE A 35 -2.71 -6.46 -4.97
N VAL A 36 -3.43 -5.66 -4.20
CA VAL A 36 -2.96 -5.26 -2.91
C VAL A 36 -3.89 -5.81 -1.84
N LEU A 37 -3.31 -6.32 -0.78
CA LEU A 37 -4.06 -6.79 0.36
C LEU A 37 -4.12 -5.62 1.32
N LEU A 38 -5.32 -5.16 1.63
CA LEU A 38 -5.47 -3.99 2.47
C LEU A 38 -5.29 -4.34 3.92
N ASP A 39 -4.65 -3.44 4.65
CA ASP A 39 -4.33 -3.68 6.05
C ASP A 39 -5.51 -3.47 6.96
N GLY A 40 -5.40 -4.05 8.12
CA GLY A 40 -6.31 -3.74 9.19
C GLY A 40 -7.60 -4.51 9.16
N PRO A 41 -8.30 -4.52 10.23
CA PRO A 41 -9.57 -5.19 10.29
C PRO A 41 -10.58 -4.37 9.55
N GLN A 42 -11.13 -4.92 8.54
CA GLN A 42 -12.06 -4.16 7.72
C GLN A 42 -13.48 -4.25 8.22
N LYS A 43 -13.68 -4.83 9.36
CA LYS A 43 -15.02 -4.93 9.86
C LYS A 43 -15.46 -3.71 10.58
N THR A 44 -14.53 -2.81 10.86
CA THR A 44 -14.88 -1.68 11.66
C THR A 44 -15.35 -0.55 10.83
N ARG A 45 -16.33 0.12 11.28
CA ARG A 45 -16.80 1.25 10.60
C ARG A 45 -16.16 2.47 11.09
N THR A 46 -15.31 2.38 12.06
CA THR A 46 -14.66 3.58 12.58
C THR A 46 -13.53 3.98 11.69
N ARG A 47 -13.19 3.17 10.69
CA ARG A 47 -12.12 3.56 9.82
C ARG A 47 -12.55 4.79 9.06
N SER A 48 -11.69 5.76 8.99
CA SER A 48 -12.01 7.01 8.34
C SER A 48 -12.17 6.78 6.84
N VAL A 49 -13.04 7.52 6.24
CA VAL A 49 -13.23 7.41 4.83
C VAL A 49 -11.96 7.69 4.09
N ASN A 50 -11.14 8.58 4.61
CA ASN A 50 -9.90 8.93 3.95
C ASN A 50 -8.87 7.83 4.00
N ASP A 51 -9.08 6.83 4.80
CA ASP A 51 -8.12 5.74 4.90
C ASP A 51 -8.47 4.60 3.98
N ARG A 52 -9.54 4.72 3.23
CA ARG A 52 -9.94 3.67 2.36
C ARG A 52 -9.80 4.05 0.93
N PRO A 53 -9.21 3.22 0.11
CA PRO A 53 -9.14 3.52 -1.31
C PRO A 53 -10.48 3.24 -1.93
N GLU A 54 -10.82 4.00 -2.93
CA GLU A 54 -12.05 3.80 -3.65
C GLU A 54 -11.72 3.62 -5.12
N MET A 55 -12.70 3.22 -5.89
CA MET A 55 -12.48 3.05 -7.32
C MET A 55 -11.98 4.35 -7.91
N GLY A 56 -10.96 4.26 -8.71
CA GLY A 56 -10.39 5.45 -9.32
C GLY A 56 -9.35 6.17 -8.49
N THR A 57 -9.12 5.74 -7.27
CA THR A 57 -8.13 6.40 -6.42
C THR A 57 -6.73 6.08 -6.92
N LEU A 58 -5.85 7.07 -6.87
CA LEU A 58 -4.49 6.87 -7.28
C LEU A 58 -3.65 6.51 -6.07
N LEU A 59 -2.96 5.40 -6.16
CA LEU A 59 -2.14 4.91 -5.06
C LEU A 59 -0.69 4.91 -5.46
N ALA A 60 0.19 4.91 -4.48
CA ALA A 60 1.62 4.88 -4.70
C ALA A 60 2.17 3.61 -4.11
N ILE A 61 3.00 2.91 -4.87
CA ILE A 61 3.63 1.69 -4.41
C ILE A 61 5.11 1.98 -4.30
N ASP A 62 5.66 1.82 -3.11
CA ASP A 62 7.06 2.13 -2.90
C ASP A 62 7.92 0.91 -3.22
N THR A 63 8.68 0.99 -4.30
CA THR A 63 9.62 -0.06 -4.60
C THR A 63 11.00 0.39 -4.09
N ALA A 64 12.00 -0.38 -4.34
CA ALA A 64 13.33 -0.04 -3.85
C ALA A 64 13.86 1.24 -4.49
N THR A 65 13.57 1.46 -5.76
CA THR A 65 14.14 2.61 -6.44
C THR A 65 13.13 3.55 -7.05
N THR A 66 11.86 3.14 -7.10
CA THR A 66 10.88 3.99 -7.75
C THR A 66 9.62 4.04 -6.91
N ILE A 67 8.72 4.89 -7.31
CA ILE A 67 7.38 4.93 -6.75
C ILE A 67 6.49 4.65 -7.93
N VAL A 68 5.76 3.55 -7.88
CA VAL A 68 4.88 3.19 -8.96
C VAL A 68 3.50 3.77 -8.67
N LEU A 69 2.93 4.46 -9.62
CA LEU A 69 1.60 5.02 -9.45
C LEU A 69 0.60 4.08 -10.11
N ALA A 70 -0.47 3.82 -9.40
CA ALA A 70 -1.47 2.89 -9.87
C ALA A 70 -2.85 3.38 -9.51
N ILE A 71 -3.83 2.95 -10.27
CA ILE A 71 -5.19 3.41 -10.02
C ILE A 71 -6.01 2.21 -9.61
N VAL A 72 -6.91 2.39 -8.67
CA VAL A 72 -7.74 1.31 -8.18
C VAL A 72 -8.79 0.99 -9.23
N SER A 73 -8.74 -0.21 -9.77
CA SER A 73 -9.66 -0.62 -10.79
C SER A 73 -10.63 -1.68 -10.30
N GLY A 74 -10.45 -2.18 -9.11
CA GLY A 74 -11.37 -3.15 -8.57
C GLY A 74 -11.21 -3.28 -7.06
N LEU A 75 -12.29 -3.57 -6.37
CA LEU A 75 -12.26 -3.80 -4.94
C LEU A 75 -13.10 -5.03 -4.70
N SER A 76 -12.64 -5.91 -3.83
CA SER A 76 -13.41 -7.09 -3.55
C SER A 76 -13.13 -7.66 -2.18
N VAL A 77 -14.05 -8.42 -1.70
CA VAL A 77 -13.92 -9.13 -0.44
C VAL A 77 -14.18 -10.57 -0.79
N PRO A 78 -13.12 -11.34 -1.03
CA PRO A 78 -13.28 -12.72 -1.50
C PRO A 78 -14.14 -13.58 -0.60
N VAL A 79 -14.03 -13.39 0.70
CA VAL A 79 -14.80 -14.18 1.61
C VAL A 79 -15.48 -13.23 2.58
N PRO A 80 -16.72 -12.88 2.34
CA PRO A 80 -17.40 -11.95 3.23
C PRO A 80 -17.58 -12.53 4.61
N ALA A 81 -17.58 -11.68 5.61
CA ALA A 81 -17.76 -12.11 6.97
C ALA A 81 -19.15 -12.69 7.14
N GLN A 82 -19.22 -13.81 7.84
CA GLN A 82 -20.51 -14.43 8.09
C GLN A 82 -20.99 -14.10 9.48
N ARG A 83 -20.11 -13.67 10.36
CA ARG A 83 -20.49 -13.32 11.71
C ARG A 83 -19.94 -11.98 12.02
N GLU A 84 -20.49 -11.38 13.03
CA GLU A 84 -20.05 -10.06 13.36
C GLU A 84 -18.60 -9.98 13.76
N ASP A 85 -18.08 -11.02 14.35
CA ASP A 85 -16.69 -10.93 14.81
C ASP A 85 -15.72 -11.46 13.76
N ASP A 86 -16.17 -11.82 12.58
CA ASP A 86 -15.27 -12.25 11.55
C ASP A 86 -14.52 -11.05 10.98
N THR A 87 -13.29 -11.27 10.58
CA THR A 87 -12.51 -10.22 9.97
C THR A 87 -12.46 -10.49 8.48
N GLU A 88 -12.89 -9.54 7.71
CA GLU A 88 -12.89 -9.71 6.27
C GLU A 88 -11.55 -9.32 5.69
N ILE A 89 -11.20 -9.95 4.61
CA ILE A 89 -9.99 -9.62 3.90
C ILE A 89 -10.39 -8.83 2.69
N TRP A 90 -9.88 -7.66 2.57
CA TRP A 90 -10.21 -6.79 1.45
C TRP A 90 -9.02 -6.68 0.52
N ILE A 91 -9.27 -6.76 -0.77
CA ILE A 91 -8.22 -6.63 -1.72
C ILE A 91 -8.62 -5.61 -2.78
N ALA A 92 -7.63 -4.99 -3.36
CA ALA A 92 -7.86 -4.02 -4.41
C ALA A 92 -7.05 -4.42 -5.61
N GLU A 93 -7.64 -4.27 -6.79
CA GLU A 93 -6.94 -4.56 -8.02
C GLU A 93 -6.45 -3.23 -8.55
N LEU A 94 -5.22 -3.16 -8.96
CA LEU A 94 -4.64 -1.91 -9.40
C LEU A 94 -4.18 -2.00 -10.84
N GLY A 95 -4.41 -0.92 -11.58
CA GLY A 95 -3.85 -0.80 -12.90
C GLY A 95 -2.62 0.08 -12.79
N LEU A 96 -1.49 -0.38 -13.25
CA LEU A 96 -0.26 0.40 -13.12
C LEU A 96 -0.24 1.48 -14.18
N VAL A 97 0.03 2.69 -13.73
CA VAL A 97 -0.04 3.85 -14.61
C VAL A 97 1.32 4.35 -15.04
N GLY A 98 2.20 4.46 -14.11
CA GLY A 98 3.52 5.01 -14.40
C GLY A 98 4.41 4.92 -13.20
N GLU A 99 5.55 5.56 -13.28
CA GLU A 99 6.51 5.48 -12.18
C GLU A 99 7.25 6.79 -12.01
N LEU A 100 7.64 7.07 -10.78
CA LEU A 100 8.43 8.21 -10.45
C LEU A 100 9.75 7.68 -9.96
N TRP A 101 10.84 8.14 -10.56
CA TRP A 101 12.14 7.66 -10.13
C TRP A 101 12.61 8.50 -8.95
N LYS A 102 13.05 7.83 -7.90
CA LYS A 102 13.53 8.53 -6.74
C LYS A 102 14.85 9.18 -7.06
N SER A 103 14.99 10.41 -6.64
CA SER A 103 16.20 11.15 -6.90
C SER A 103 17.13 11.05 -5.74
N ILE A 104 18.37 10.70 -5.98
CA ILE A 104 19.32 10.62 -4.93
C ILE A 104 19.60 11.96 -4.37
N GLU A 105 19.56 12.97 -5.18
CA GLU A 105 19.83 14.28 -4.68
C GLU A 105 18.59 14.96 -4.23
N GLY A 106 17.49 14.28 -4.26
CA GLY A 106 16.30 14.85 -3.73
C GLY A 106 15.77 16.01 -4.46
N SER A 107 16.23 16.27 -5.60
CA SER A 107 15.76 17.45 -6.25
C SER A 107 14.50 17.16 -7.01
N LYS A 108 14.55 16.59 -8.13
CA LYS A 108 13.37 16.41 -8.91
C LYS A 108 13.03 14.98 -9.13
N VAL A 109 11.76 14.71 -9.25
CA VAL A 109 11.29 13.39 -9.49
C VAL A 109 10.82 13.36 -10.92
N LYS A 110 11.21 12.35 -11.66
CA LYS A 110 10.86 12.28 -13.04
C LYS A 110 9.79 11.24 -13.24
N PHE A 111 8.73 11.61 -13.92
CA PHE A 111 7.63 10.69 -14.16
C PHE A 111 7.79 10.03 -15.52
N ASN A 112 7.61 8.72 -15.56
CA ASN A 112 7.61 8.00 -16.80
C ASN A 112 6.27 7.34 -16.93
N ARG A 113 5.68 7.43 -18.11
CA ARG A 113 4.45 6.73 -18.34
C ARG A 113 4.82 5.27 -18.52
N GLY A 114 4.09 4.40 -17.94
CA GLY A 114 4.41 3.00 -17.99
C GLY A 114 5.36 2.64 -16.86
N VAL A 115 5.58 1.38 -16.66
CA VAL A 115 6.37 0.90 -15.55
C VAL A 115 7.48 0.03 -16.06
N THR A 116 8.72 0.36 -15.74
CA THR A 116 9.85 -0.46 -16.10
C THR A 116 10.32 -1.30 -14.93
N ILE A 117 10.08 -0.86 -13.70
CA ILE A 117 10.44 -1.63 -12.55
C ILE A 117 9.14 -2.00 -11.87
N TYR A 118 8.77 -3.25 -11.97
CA TYR A 118 7.51 -3.68 -11.41
C TYR A 118 7.57 -3.81 -9.89
N PRO A 119 6.47 -3.61 -9.22
CA PRO A 119 6.45 -3.79 -7.78
C PRO A 119 6.76 -5.23 -7.44
N ALA A 120 7.31 -5.44 -6.29
CA ALA A 120 7.60 -6.78 -5.81
C ALA A 120 6.57 -7.17 -4.78
N LEU A 121 6.41 -8.45 -4.56
CA LEU A 121 5.48 -8.92 -3.56
C LEU A 121 5.95 -8.39 -2.20
N GLY A 122 5.03 -7.86 -1.46
CA GLY A 122 5.37 -7.28 -0.17
C GLY A 122 5.61 -5.79 -0.19
N ASP A 123 5.74 -5.20 -1.36
CA ASP A 123 5.97 -3.75 -1.39
C ASP A 123 4.76 -3.05 -0.79
N ARG A 124 5.01 -1.98 -0.07
CA ARG A 124 3.95 -1.26 0.63
C ARG A 124 3.23 -0.30 -0.30
N VAL A 125 1.94 -0.17 -0.06
CA VAL A 125 1.10 0.66 -0.88
C VAL A 125 0.49 1.74 0.02
N ARG A 126 0.43 2.96 -0.47
CA ARG A 126 -0.14 4.06 0.28
C ARG A 126 -0.88 4.98 -0.67
N MET A 127 -1.59 5.93 -0.12
CA MET A 127 -2.26 6.90 -0.96
C MET A 127 -1.19 7.78 -1.58
N ALA A 128 -1.39 8.19 -2.81
CA ALA A 128 -0.42 9.05 -3.47
C ALA A 128 -0.44 10.42 -2.80
N SER A 129 0.73 11.00 -2.62
CA SER A 129 0.81 12.29 -1.96
C SER A 129 0.57 13.38 -2.99
N LYS A 130 0.29 14.59 -2.49
CA LYS A 130 0.04 15.67 -3.37
C LYS A 130 1.17 15.94 -4.34
N PRO A 131 2.42 15.98 -3.92
CA PRO A 131 3.50 16.20 -4.86
C PRO A 131 3.58 15.10 -5.91
N GLU A 132 3.18 13.90 -5.58
CA GLU A 132 3.24 12.82 -6.52
C GLU A 132 2.15 12.93 -7.57
N LEU A 133 1.15 13.69 -7.31
CA LEU A 133 0.08 13.87 -8.26
C LEU A 133 0.32 15.04 -9.20
N GLU A 134 1.37 15.78 -8.94
CA GLU A 134 1.64 16.94 -9.76
C GLU A 134 2.79 16.71 -10.70
N PHE A 135 2.74 15.75 -11.56
CA PHE A 135 3.86 15.51 -12.45
C PHE A 135 3.53 15.92 -13.89
#